data_04e8a55fec202f4c9a4021b09fa4a912
#
_entry.id   04e8a55fec202f4c9a4021b09fa4a912
#
_cell.length_a   1.000
_cell.length_b   1.000
_cell.length_c   1.000
_cell.angle_alpha   90.00
_cell.angle_beta   90.00
_cell.angle_gamma   90.00
#
_symmetry.space_group_name_H-M   'P 1'
#
loop_
_entity.id
_entity.type
_entity.pdbx_description
1 polymer ?
#
loop_
_entity_poly.entity_id
_entity_poly.type
_entity_poly.pdbx_seq_one_letter_code
_entity_poly.pdbx_strand_id
1 'polypeptide(L)' 'MNIKVIQCIETGEYLQDYYEEYPFVGWWYHTKDISKAMVFRNTFHIIDVMKMIQGSGKYHYEYKNLEYSNL' A
#
# COMPACT_ATOMS: atom_id res chain seq x y z
N MET A 1 3.30 2.13 -18.45
CA MET A 1 3.37 1.02 -17.51
C MET A 1 2.49 1.31 -16.31
N ASN A 2 1.62 0.39 -15.99
CA ASN A 2 0.72 0.57 -14.84
C ASN A 2 1.39 0.07 -13.57
N ILE A 3 1.39 0.92 -12.57
CA ILE A 3 1.79 0.53 -11.23
C ILE A 3 0.64 0.80 -10.29
N LYS A 4 0.71 0.23 -9.10
CA LYS A 4 -0.33 0.37 -8.10
C LYS A 4 0.27 0.85 -6.80
N VAL A 5 -0.50 1.64 -6.07
CA VAL A 5 -0.17 2.06 -4.69
C VAL A 5 -1.35 1.71 -3.80
N ILE A 6 -1.09 1.54 -2.51
CA ILE A 6 -2.13 1.30 -1.52
C ILE A 6 -2.43 2.62 -0.82
N GLN A 7 -3.71 2.96 -0.71
CA GLN A 7 -4.16 4.18 -0.04
C GLN A 7 -5.06 3.83 1.12
N CYS A 8 -4.82 4.48 2.25
CA CYS A 8 -5.70 4.41 3.40
C CYS A 8 -6.96 5.24 3.12
N ILE A 9 -8.12 4.63 3.26
CA ILE A 9 -9.39 5.30 2.95
C ILE A 9 -9.68 6.42 3.94
N GLU A 10 -9.43 6.20 5.23
CA GLU A 10 -9.76 7.16 6.27
C GLU A 10 -8.88 8.40 6.25
N THR A 11 -7.60 8.25 5.98
CA THR A 11 -6.65 9.37 6.03
C THR A 11 -6.29 9.94 4.68
N GLY A 12 -6.50 9.18 3.60
CA GLY A 12 -6.05 9.56 2.27
C GLY A 12 -4.56 9.38 2.05
N GLU A 13 -3.83 8.90 3.05
CA GLU A 13 -2.40 8.68 2.95
C GLU A 13 -2.09 7.36 2.25
N TYR A 14 -0.87 7.27 1.72
CA TYR A 14 -0.43 6.09 0.97
C TYR A 14 0.49 5.23 1.82
N LEU A 15 0.46 3.92 1.59
CA LEU A 15 1.43 3.02 2.22
C LEU A 15 2.82 3.33 1.67
N GLN A 16 3.74 3.65 2.56
CA GLN A 16 5.13 3.93 2.20
C GLN A 16 6.00 2.68 2.32
N ASP A 17 5.82 1.94 3.40
CA ASP A 17 6.63 0.76 3.66
C ASP A 17 5.95 -0.09 4.72
N TYR A 18 6.34 -1.35 4.80
CA TYR A 18 5.87 -2.24 5.84
C TYR A 18 6.98 -3.20 6.23
N TYR A 19 6.94 -3.65 7.47
CA TYR A 19 7.85 -4.64 7.99
C TYR A 19 7.07 -5.90 8.32
N GLU A 20 7.47 -7.01 7.70
CA GLU A 20 6.81 -8.28 7.87
C GLU A 20 7.63 -9.16 8.81
N GLU A 21 7.01 -9.55 9.92
CA GLU A 21 7.61 -10.45 10.89
C GLU A 21 6.70 -11.64 11.05
N TYR A 22 7.24 -12.81 10.77
CA TYR A 22 6.44 -14.03 10.81
C TYR A 22 5.81 -14.22 12.20
N PRO A 23 4.50 -14.55 12.28
CA PRO A 23 3.57 -14.88 11.18
C PRO A 23 2.68 -13.71 10.72
N PHE A 24 2.99 -12.48 11.06
CA PHE A 24 2.15 -11.34 10.73
C PHE A 24 3.00 -10.11 10.43
N VAL A 25 2.32 -9.05 9.99
CA VAL A 25 2.96 -7.76 9.76
C VAL A 25 3.26 -7.09 11.10
N GLY A 26 4.52 -6.71 11.30
CA GLY A 26 4.95 -6.06 12.54
C GLY A 26 4.53 -4.61 12.62
N TRP A 27 4.78 -3.84 11.57
CA TRP A 27 4.34 -2.46 11.49
C TRP A 27 4.42 -1.97 10.05
N TRP A 28 3.78 -0.80 9.81
CA TRP A 28 3.81 -0.16 8.50
C TRP A 28 3.71 1.35 8.66
N TYR A 29 4.08 2.06 7.58
CA TYR A 29 4.13 3.53 7.58
C TYR A 29 3.30 4.09 6.44
N HIS A 30 2.69 5.24 6.67
CA HIS A 30 1.98 6.00 5.66
C HIS A 30 2.76 7.25 5.26
N THR A 31 2.45 7.77 4.08
CA THR A 31 2.99 9.05 3.60
C THR A 31 1.89 9.83 2.88
N LYS A 32 1.96 11.14 2.98
CA LYS A 32 1.07 12.00 2.21
C LYS A 32 1.61 12.25 0.80
N ASP A 33 2.87 11.97 0.57
CA ASP A 33 3.55 12.23 -0.69
C ASP A 33 3.52 10.96 -1.54
N ILE A 34 2.73 11.01 -2.62
CA ILE A 34 2.57 9.85 -3.49
C ILE A 34 3.89 9.41 -4.14
N SER A 35 4.85 10.33 -4.28
CA SER A 35 6.16 9.98 -4.84
C SER A 35 6.98 9.10 -3.91
N LYS A 36 6.60 9.04 -2.64
CA LYS A 36 7.26 8.19 -1.64
C LYS A 36 6.49 6.90 -1.38
N ALA A 37 5.33 6.74 -2.01
CA ALA A 37 4.51 5.55 -1.79
C ALA A 37 5.18 4.31 -2.36
N MET A 38 5.00 3.20 -1.66
CA MET A 38 5.44 1.91 -2.13
C MET A 38 4.67 1.53 -3.39
N VAL A 39 5.37 1.13 -4.44
CA VAL A 39 4.75 0.78 -5.71
C VAL A 39 4.70 -0.72 -5.90
N PHE A 40 3.61 -1.19 -6.48
CA PHE A 40 3.37 -2.59 -6.77
C PHE A 40 3.11 -2.78 -8.24
N ARG A 41 3.69 -3.81 -8.82
CA ARG A 41 3.46 -4.16 -10.23
C ARG A 41 2.61 -5.41 -10.38
N ASN A 42 2.51 -6.18 -9.30
CA ASN A 42 1.79 -7.44 -9.30
C ASN A 42 0.54 -7.32 -8.46
N THR A 43 -0.63 -7.55 -9.08
CA THR A 43 -1.91 -7.44 -8.39
C THR A 43 -2.04 -8.42 -7.22
N PHE A 44 -1.53 -9.63 -7.37
CA PHE A 44 -1.61 -10.61 -6.29
C PHE A 44 -0.80 -10.17 -5.08
N HIS A 45 0.37 -9.61 -5.31
CA HIS A 45 1.20 -9.11 -4.23
C HIS A 45 0.51 -7.98 -3.46
N ILE A 46 -0.08 -7.02 -4.18
CA ILE A 46 -0.75 -5.90 -3.52
C ILE A 46 -1.96 -6.37 -2.71
N ILE A 47 -2.70 -7.35 -3.21
CA ILE A 47 -3.85 -7.90 -2.48
C ILE A 47 -3.38 -8.58 -1.20
N ASP A 48 -2.31 -9.34 -1.26
CA ASP A 48 -1.77 -10.01 -0.07
C ASP A 48 -1.34 -9.00 0.99
N VAL A 49 -0.63 -7.95 0.59
CA VAL A 49 -0.21 -6.90 1.52
C VAL A 49 -1.42 -6.20 2.13
N MET A 50 -2.42 -5.88 1.32
CA MET A 50 -3.65 -5.24 1.81
C MET A 50 -4.36 -6.12 2.83
N LYS A 51 -4.45 -7.42 2.60
CA LYS A 51 -5.07 -8.33 3.56
C LYS A 51 -4.32 -8.33 4.89
N MET A 52 -2.99 -8.33 4.85
CA MET A 52 -2.19 -8.33 6.06
C MET A 52 -2.39 -7.06 6.88
N ILE A 53 -2.30 -5.89 6.23
CA ILE A 53 -2.41 -4.62 6.97
C ILE A 53 -3.85 -4.34 7.43
N GLN A 54 -4.86 -4.76 6.68
CA GLN A 54 -6.26 -4.60 7.11
C GLN A 54 -6.62 -5.55 8.24
N GLY A 55 -6.05 -6.74 8.24
CA GLY A 55 -6.35 -7.74 9.26
C GLY A 55 -5.85 -7.37 10.65
N SER A 56 -4.80 -6.55 10.75
CA SER A 56 -4.21 -6.18 12.03
C SER A 56 -4.49 -4.74 12.43
N GLY A 57 -5.14 -3.95 11.56
CA GLY A 57 -5.30 -2.53 11.76
C GLY A 57 -6.73 -2.07 11.88
N LYS A 58 -6.88 -0.81 12.22
CA LYS A 58 -8.16 -0.13 12.36
C LYS A 58 -8.53 0.68 11.12
N TYR A 59 -7.71 0.65 10.09
CA TYR A 59 -7.92 1.39 8.86
C TYR A 59 -8.34 0.46 7.73
N HIS A 60 -9.01 1.03 6.75
CA HIS A 60 -9.37 0.35 5.52
C HIS A 60 -8.49 0.86 4.39
N TYR A 61 -8.15 -0.02 3.46
CA TYR A 61 -7.22 0.29 2.38
C TYR A 61 -7.82 -0.08 1.04
N GLU A 62 -7.41 0.66 0.02
CA GLU A 62 -7.72 0.32 -1.37
C GLU A 62 -6.48 0.55 -2.20
N TYR A 63 -6.38 -0.11 -3.35
CA TYR A 63 -5.28 0.18 -4.24
C TYR A 63 -5.75 1.09 -5.37
N LYS A 64 -4.80 1.86 -5.89
CA LYS A 64 -5.03 2.74 -7.02
C LYS A 64 -4.02 2.45 -8.10
N ASN A 65 -4.50 2.47 -9.35
CA ASN A 65 -3.63 2.35 -10.51
C ASN A 65 -3.06 3.72 -10.83
N LEU A 66 -1.75 3.76 -11.07
CA LEU A 66 -1.06 4.95 -11.50
C LEU A 66 -0.46 4.70 -12.87
N GLU A 67 -0.50 5.71 -13.73
CA GLU A 67 0.16 5.64 -15.02
C GLU A 67 1.39 6.52 -15.01
N TYR A 68 2.50 5.94 -15.44
CA TYR A 68 3.76 6.65 -15.55
C TYR A 68 4.01 7.20 -16.94
N SER A 69 2.99 7.27 -17.75
CA SER A 69 3.17 7.64 -19.15
C SER A 69 3.74 9.05 -19.34
N ASN A 70 3.67 9.90 -18.34
CA ASN A 70 4.06 11.29 -18.43
C ASN A 70 5.31 11.64 -17.62
N LEU A 71 6.06 10.65 -17.22
CA LEU A 71 7.27 10.90 -16.46
C LEU A 71 8.50 10.94 -17.32
#